data_5922de5c049d719b38f4388c4e6d0074
#
_entry.id   5922de5c049d719b38f4388c4e6d0074
#
_cell.length_a   1.000
_cell.length_b   1.000
_cell.length_c   1.000
_cell.angle_alpha   90.00
_cell.angle_beta   90.00
_cell.angle_gamma   90.00
#
_symmetry.space_group_name_H-M   'P 1'
#
loop_
_entity.id
_entity.type
_entity.pdbx_description
1 polymer ?
#
loop_
_entity_poly.entity_id
_entity_poly.type
_entity_poly.pdbx_seq_one_letter_code
_entity_poly.pdbx_strand_id
1 'polypeptide(L)'
;MSQMTDFTLPSCVPGRTLHAFRCVPEGEVRAILQLSHGMVEFIDRYKPLAEYLAARGILVTGHDHLGHGGSIRTKADYGYFAQPDGNRAVLDDLHAVTALTKQLYPGVPYFLLGHSMGSFYARQYLCEWGDELDGAIIMGTGFQPKALVATARALCRVLAVFFGWEHRSKLVANLSFLGYNRGLEGRTPQDWLNRDQAEVDKYRADERCMFTFTLNAYYSMFTGILRLYDPAVLAGIPKDLPLLFLAGDADPVGERTAGVRRAIQSLRDAGVGNIESKFYPGARHELLVETNKAEVFADIADWLDKQI
;
A
#
# COMPACT_ATOMS: atom_id res chain seq x y z
N MET A 1 1.50 -11.99 25.92
CA MET A 1 0.96 -12.12 24.54
C MET A 1 0.59 -10.72 24.05
N SER A 2 0.92 -10.37 22.80
CA SER A 2 0.54 -9.09 22.20
C SER A 2 -0.98 -8.87 22.25
N GLN A 3 -1.41 -7.62 22.39
CA GLN A 3 -2.82 -7.26 22.41
C GLN A 3 -3.25 -6.73 21.03
N MET A 4 -4.07 -7.49 20.33
CA MET A 4 -4.73 -7.05 19.11
C MET A 4 -6.04 -6.34 19.44
N THR A 5 -6.24 -5.13 18.91
CA THR A 5 -7.44 -4.33 19.14
C THR A 5 -7.90 -3.67 17.86
N ASP A 6 -9.13 -3.94 17.46
CA ASP A 6 -9.79 -3.19 16.37
C ASP A 6 -10.38 -1.90 16.93
N PHE A 7 -10.30 -0.83 16.16
CA PHE A 7 -10.88 0.46 16.51
C PHE A 7 -11.35 1.21 15.26
N THR A 8 -12.04 2.31 15.46
CA THR A 8 -12.44 3.19 14.37
C THR A 8 -12.00 4.61 14.62
N LEU A 9 -11.76 5.36 13.55
CA LEU A 9 -11.47 6.78 13.61
C LEU A 9 -12.26 7.52 12.50
N PRO A 10 -12.58 8.81 12.70
CA PRO A 10 -13.19 9.61 11.65
C PRO A 10 -12.24 9.73 10.46
N SER A 11 -12.77 9.61 9.24
CA SER A 11 -12.04 10.01 8.03
C SER A 11 -12.02 11.54 7.91
N CYS A 12 -11.05 12.07 7.16
CA CYS A 12 -11.07 13.46 6.69
C CYS A 12 -12.30 13.78 5.83
N VAL A 13 -12.95 12.75 5.27
CA VAL A 13 -14.18 12.88 4.50
C VAL A 13 -15.39 12.89 5.44
N PRO A 14 -16.18 13.99 5.50
CA PRO A 14 -17.31 14.09 6.41
C PRO A 14 -18.27 12.91 6.32
N GLY A 15 -18.67 12.37 7.48
CA GLY A 15 -19.61 11.26 7.57
C GLY A 15 -19.05 9.90 7.17
N ARG A 16 -17.72 9.78 7.00
CA ARG A 16 -17.03 8.51 6.79
C ARG A 16 -16.23 8.14 8.04
N THR A 17 -16.11 6.85 8.27
CA THR A 17 -15.35 6.27 9.39
C THR A 17 -14.41 5.23 8.82
N LEU A 18 -13.18 5.21 9.33
CA LEU A 18 -12.18 4.22 8.98
C LEU A 18 -12.17 3.11 10.01
N HIS A 19 -12.14 1.88 9.56
CA HIS A 19 -11.79 0.71 10.37
C HIS A 19 -10.27 0.60 10.45
N ALA A 20 -9.77 0.30 11.62
CA ALA A 20 -8.33 0.17 11.89
C ALA A 20 -8.08 -0.93 12.93
N PHE A 21 -6.85 -1.44 12.95
CA PHE A 21 -6.40 -2.25 14.07
C PHE A 21 -5.08 -1.72 14.64
N ARG A 22 -4.78 -2.18 15.85
CA ARG A 22 -3.51 -2.00 16.51
C ARG A 22 -3.11 -3.29 17.22
N CYS A 23 -1.88 -3.75 16.97
CA CYS A 23 -1.26 -4.85 17.69
C CYS A 23 -0.16 -4.29 18.59
N VAL A 24 -0.43 -4.27 19.90
CA VAL A 24 0.47 -3.71 20.91
C VAL A 24 1.32 -4.83 21.48
N PRO A 25 2.66 -4.72 21.53
CA PRO A 25 3.54 -5.69 22.17
C PRO A 25 3.29 -5.79 23.67
N GLU A 26 3.69 -6.91 24.27
CA GLU A 26 3.80 -7.00 25.72
C GLU A 26 5.07 -6.27 26.17
N GLY A 27 4.93 -5.34 27.10
CA GLY A 27 6.05 -4.53 27.61
C GLY A 27 6.30 -3.24 26.82
N GLU A 28 7.56 -2.85 26.68
CA GLU A 28 7.97 -1.61 26.04
C GLU A 28 7.71 -1.63 24.52
N VAL A 29 7.18 -0.51 24.00
CA VAL A 29 7.05 -0.28 22.55
C VAL A 29 8.36 0.33 22.06
N ARG A 30 9.19 -0.48 21.38
CA ARG A 30 10.49 -0.06 20.85
C ARG A 30 10.37 0.75 19.56
N ALA A 31 9.37 0.43 18.75
CA ALA A 31 9.07 1.11 17.49
C ALA A 31 7.62 0.91 17.10
N ILE A 32 7.16 1.69 16.12
CA ILE A 32 5.84 1.61 15.53
C ILE A 32 5.99 1.38 14.03
N LEU A 33 5.26 0.40 13.49
CA LEU A 33 5.10 0.20 12.06
C LEU A 33 3.65 0.45 11.66
N GLN A 34 3.41 1.50 10.89
CA GLN A 34 2.11 1.75 10.27
C GLN A 34 2.02 1.09 8.91
N LEU A 35 0.84 0.54 8.59
CA LEU A 35 0.58 -0.18 7.35
C LEU A 35 -0.35 0.59 6.43
N SER A 36 -0.03 0.61 5.14
CA SER A 36 -0.87 1.09 4.04
C SER A 36 -1.06 -0.06 3.05
N HIS A 37 -2.26 -0.63 3.01
CA HIS A 37 -2.57 -1.85 2.25
C HIS A 37 -2.76 -1.58 0.75
N GLY A 38 -2.80 -2.65 -0.04
CA GLY A 38 -2.96 -2.61 -1.48
C GLY A 38 -4.39 -2.42 -1.97
N MET A 39 -4.54 -2.41 -3.29
CA MET A 39 -5.83 -2.33 -3.97
C MET A 39 -6.64 -3.62 -3.80
N VAL A 40 -7.94 -3.50 -3.52
CA VAL A 40 -8.88 -4.65 -3.44
C VAL A 40 -8.43 -5.69 -2.41
N GLU A 41 -7.93 -5.21 -1.28
CA GLU A 41 -7.62 -5.98 -0.08
C GLU A 41 -8.01 -5.18 1.17
N PHE A 42 -7.64 -5.62 2.36
CA PHE A 42 -8.00 -4.97 3.62
C PHE A 42 -6.96 -5.23 4.69
N ILE A 43 -6.96 -4.39 5.72
CA ILE A 43 -5.87 -4.30 6.69
C ILE A 43 -5.70 -5.55 7.56
N ASP A 44 -6.76 -6.31 7.83
CA ASP A 44 -6.66 -7.52 8.67
C ASP A 44 -5.80 -8.63 8.06
N ARG A 45 -5.53 -8.60 6.75
CA ARG A 45 -4.62 -9.54 6.09
C ARG A 45 -3.18 -9.42 6.58
N TYR A 46 -2.85 -8.30 7.22
CA TYR A 46 -1.53 -8.01 7.77
C TYR A 46 -1.36 -8.44 9.24
N LYS A 47 -2.41 -8.94 9.90
CA LYS A 47 -2.38 -9.38 11.30
C LYS A 47 -1.28 -10.42 11.59
N PRO A 48 -0.97 -11.40 10.72
CA PRO A 48 0.15 -12.33 10.97
C PRO A 48 1.52 -11.64 11.04
N LEU A 49 1.80 -10.63 10.20
CA LEU A 49 3.01 -9.81 10.32
C LEU A 49 2.98 -8.98 11.61
N ALA A 50 1.83 -8.41 11.95
CA ALA A 50 1.66 -7.60 13.15
C ALA A 50 1.95 -8.40 14.43
N GLU A 51 1.46 -9.63 14.54
CA GLU A 51 1.75 -10.53 15.67
C GLU A 51 3.24 -10.90 15.74
N TYR A 52 3.85 -11.18 14.57
CA TYR A 52 5.27 -11.50 14.48
C TYR A 52 6.16 -10.35 14.96
N LEU A 53 5.84 -9.11 14.58
CA LEU A 53 6.58 -7.92 14.97
C LEU A 53 6.28 -7.50 16.41
N ALA A 54 5.04 -7.64 16.88
CA ALA A 54 4.69 -7.35 18.27
C ALA A 54 5.42 -8.26 19.27
N ALA A 55 5.68 -9.53 18.91
CA ALA A 55 6.54 -10.42 19.70
C ALA A 55 8.00 -9.90 19.83
N ARG A 56 8.40 -8.89 19.05
CA ARG A 56 9.71 -8.23 19.05
C ARG A 56 9.68 -6.80 19.60
N GLY A 57 8.57 -6.41 20.25
CA GLY A 57 8.43 -5.07 20.81
C GLY A 57 8.05 -3.99 19.79
N ILE A 58 7.62 -4.35 18.59
CA ILE A 58 7.21 -3.41 17.55
C ILE A 58 5.67 -3.35 17.52
N LEU A 59 5.11 -2.18 17.83
CA LEU A 59 3.69 -1.92 17.67
C LEU A 59 3.36 -1.83 16.18
N VAL A 60 2.33 -2.56 15.75
CA VAL A 60 1.85 -2.46 14.36
C VAL A 60 0.43 -1.91 14.35
N THR A 61 0.17 -0.95 13.48
CA THR A 61 -1.15 -0.35 13.26
C THR A 61 -1.40 -0.12 11.79
N GLY A 62 -2.67 -0.02 11.42
CA GLY A 62 -3.08 0.32 10.07
C GLY A 62 -4.59 0.42 9.97
N HIS A 63 -5.08 0.95 8.87
CA HIS A 63 -6.50 1.13 8.64
C HIS A 63 -6.89 0.65 7.25
N ASP A 64 -8.14 0.31 7.08
CA ASP A 64 -8.73 0.12 5.76
C ASP A 64 -8.88 1.47 5.06
N HIS A 65 -8.30 1.62 3.89
CA HIS A 65 -8.49 2.82 3.07
C HIS A 65 -9.97 3.02 2.72
N LEU A 66 -10.39 4.25 2.43
CA LEU A 66 -11.73 4.53 1.95
C LEU A 66 -12.15 3.55 0.84
N GLY A 67 -13.36 3.02 0.94
CA GLY A 67 -13.88 2.04 -0.02
C GLY A 67 -13.27 0.65 0.07
N HIS A 68 -12.59 0.30 1.18
CA HIS A 68 -12.02 -1.01 1.44
C HIS A 68 -12.44 -1.55 2.81
N GLY A 69 -12.37 -2.87 2.96
CA GLY A 69 -12.55 -3.58 4.21
C GLY A 69 -13.76 -3.10 5.02
N GLY A 70 -13.51 -2.67 6.26
CA GLY A 70 -14.51 -2.10 7.17
C GLY A 70 -14.73 -0.59 7.03
N SER A 71 -13.97 0.10 6.16
CA SER A 71 -14.11 1.56 5.90
C SER A 71 -15.17 1.87 4.84
N ILE A 72 -16.25 1.09 4.82
CA ILE A 72 -17.42 1.25 3.97
C ILE A 72 -18.67 1.40 4.84
N ARG A 73 -19.69 2.08 4.35
CA ARG A 73 -21.04 2.13 4.98
C ARG A 73 -21.93 1.02 4.43
N THR A 74 -21.79 0.77 3.13
CA THR A 74 -22.53 -0.26 2.41
C THR A 74 -21.63 -0.89 1.35
N LYS A 75 -22.00 -2.06 0.83
CA LYS A 75 -21.26 -2.71 -0.29
C LYS A 75 -21.16 -1.85 -1.55
N ALA A 76 -22.04 -0.87 -1.73
CA ALA A 76 -21.95 0.08 -2.83
C ALA A 76 -20.71 1.00 -2.73
N ASP A 77 -20.20 1.22 -1.52
CA ASP A 77 -18.99 2.04 -1.29
C ASP A 77 -17.68 1.35 -1.71
N TYR A 78 -17.66 0.02 -1.90
CA TYR A 78 -16.44 -0.67 -2.31
C TYR A 78 -15.82 -0.03 -3.55
N GLY A 79 -14.50 0.22 -3.47
CA GLY A 79 -13.73 0.80 -4.56
C GLY A 79 -14.10 2.24 -4.91
N TYR A 80 -14.68 3.00 -3.98
CA TYR A 80 -14.92 4.44 -4.10
C TYR A 80 -14.18 5.19 -2.98
N PHE A 81 -13.38 6.19 -3.32
CA PHE A 81 -12.66 6.99 -2.31
C PHE A 81 -13.47 8.22 -1.89
N ALA A 82 -13.31 9.33 -2.60
CA ALA A 82 -13.96 10.59 -2.27
C ALA A 82 -14.05 11.55 -3.47
N GLN A 83 -14.89 12.58 -3.33
CA GLN A 83 -14.91 13.76 -4.20
C GLN A 83 -14.68 15.01 -3.31
N PRO A 84 -14.04 16.05 -3.82
CA PRO A 84 -13.51 16.21 -5.20
C PRO A 84 -12.13 15.54 -5.43
N ASP A 85 -11.37 15.23 -4.38
CA ASP A 85 -10.01 14.67 -4.46
C ASP A 85 -9.86 13.42 -3.60
N GLY A 86 -10.11 12.24 -4.20
CA GLY A 86 -9.98 10.96 -3.50
C GLY A 86 -8.53 10.58 -3.20
N ASN A 87 -7.55 11.05 -4.00
CA ASN A 87 -6.15 10.82 -3.69
C ASN A 87 -5.73 11.56 -2.42
N ARG A 88 -6.11 12.82 -2.31
CA ARG A 88 -5.83 13.63 -1.12
C ARG A 88 -6.50 13.02 0.12
N ALA A 89 -7.76 12.61 0.00
CA ALA A 89 -8.50 12.01 1.11
C ALA A 89 -7.82 10.75 1.66
N VAL A 90 -7.33 9.85 0.81
CA VAL A 90 -6.60 8.65 1.26
C VAL A 90 -5.28 9.01 1.94
N LEU A 91 -4.57 10.03 1.45
CA LEU A 91 -3.33 10.50 2.08
C LEU A 91 -3.59 11.15 3.44
N ASP A 92 -4.61 12.01 3.55
CA ASP A 92 -4.97 12.67 4.81
C ASP A 92 -5.42 11.66 5.86
N ASP A 93 -6.18 10.64 5.46
CA ASP A 93 -6.59 9.56 6.35
C ASP A 93 -5.37 8.74 6.82
N LEU A 94 -4.41 8.47 5.93
CA LEU A 94 -3.16 7.80 6.30
C LEU A 94 -2.37 8.62 7.33
N HIS A 95 -2.26 9.94 7.13
CA HIS A 95 -1.60 10.85 8.07
C HIS A 95 -2.38 11.00 9.40
N ALA A 96 -3.71 10.97 9.37
CA ALA A 96 -4.52 11.01 10.59
C ALA A 96 -4.23 9.81 11.52
N VAL A 97 -3.98 8.63 10.96
CA VAL A 97 -3.56 7.44 11.75
C VAL A 97 -2.17 7.65 12.35
N THR A 98 -1.23 8.24 11.60
CA THR A 98 0.09 8.60 12.11
C THR A 98 -0.03 9.56 13.28
N ALA A 99 -0.76 10.67 13.10
CA ALA A 99 -0.94 11.70 14.12
C ALA A 99 -1.57 11.13 15.42
N LEU A 100 -2.64 10.34 15.27
CA LEU A 100 -3.28 9.66 16.41
C LEU A 100 -2.30 8.71 17.13
N THR A 101 -1.54 7.92 16.37
CA THR A 101 -0.65 6.94 16.97
C THR A 101 0.54 7.60 17.67
N LYS A 102 1.14 8.65 17.08
CA LYS A 102 2.21 9.43 17.71
C LYS A 102 1.75 10.16 18.96
N GLN A 103 0.49 10.59 19.00
CA GLN A 103 -0.10 11.18 20.22
C GLN A 103 -0.22 10.15 21.35
N LEU A 104 -0.53 8.89 21.04
CA LEU A 104 -0.65 7.81 22.02
C LEU A 104 0.70 7.25 22.47
N TYR A 105 1.72 7.33 21.61
CA TYR A 105 3.07 6.80 21.84
C TYR A 105 4.12 7.86 21.48
N PRO A 106 4.24 8.96 22.26
CA PRO A 106 5.14 10.05 21.94
C PRO A 106 6.61 9.62 22.04
N GLY A 107 7.43 10.06 21.06
CA GLY A 107 8.87 9.82 21.07
C GLY A 107 9.30 8.40 20.66
N VAL A 108 8.37 7.52 20.31
CA VAL A 108 8.69 6.19 19.80
C VAL A 108 9.02 6.27 18.30
N PRO A 109 10.12 5.65 17.84
CA PRO A 109 10.47 5.59 16.41
C PRO A 109 9.32 5.10 15.54
N TYR A 110 9.07 5.77 14.40
CA TYR A 110 7.87 5.58 13.60
C TYR A 110 8.20 5.23 12.14
N PHE A 111 7.72 4.10 11.69
CA PHE A 111 7.95 3.58 10.33
C PHE A 111 6.63 3.40 9.57
N LEU A 112 6.69 3.52 8.23
CA LEU A 112 5.56 3.30 7.34
C LEU A 112 5.87 2.18 6.36
N LEU A 113 5.01 1.15 6.28
CA LEU A 113 5.05 0.13 5.23
C LEU A 113 3.88 0.33 4.28
N GLY A 114 4.17 0.51 2.99
CA GLY A 114 3.16 0.52 1.94
C GLY A 114 3.31 -0.66 1.00
N HIS A 115 2.21 -1.38 0.76
CA HIS A 115 2.16 -2.50 -0.18
C HIS A 115 1.33 -2.15 -1.41
N SER A 116 1.82 -2.47 -2.62
CA SER A 116 1.08 -2.29 -3.88
C SER A 116 0.55 -0.87 -4.05
N MET A 117 -0.77 -0.68 -4.14
CA MET A 117 -1.39 0.65 -4.11
C MET A 117 -0.92 1.46 -2.90
N GLY A 118 -0.87 0.85 -1.71
CA GLY A 118 -0.35 1.49 -0.50
C GLY A 118 1.11 1.95 -0.63
N SER A 119 1.92 1.31 -1.47
CA SER A 119 3.28 1.74 -1.75
C SER A 119 3.34 3.06 -2.54
N PHE A 120 2.35 3.33 -3.40
CA PHE A 120 2.24 4.61 -4.08
C PHE A 120 1.79 5.71 -3.11
N TYR A 121 0.90 5.39 -2.16
CA TYR A 121 0.52 6.32 -1.09
C TYR A 121 1.67 6.55 -0.10
N ALA A 122 2.40 5.51 0.29
CA ALA A 122 3.60 5.66 1.13
C ALA A 122 4.64 6.57 0.47
N ARG A 123 4.94 6.39 -0.81
CA ARG A 123 5.87 7.26 -1.55
C ARG A 123 5.38 8.70 -1.63
N GLN A 124 4.07 8.95 -1.77
CA GLN A 124 3.50 10.30 -1.70
C GLN A 124 3.58 10.86 -0.28
N TYR A 125 3.35 10.03 0.74
CA TYR A 125 3.49 10.39 2.14
C TYR A 125 4.90 10.91 2.46
N LEU A 126 5.92 10.22 1.95
CA LEU A 126 7.32 10.64 2.12
C LEU A 126 7.60 12.05 1.56
N CYS A 127 6.87 12.46 0.52
CA CYS A 127 7.04 13.79 -0.08
C CYS A 127 6.47 14.92 0.77
N GLU A 128 5.50 14.64 1.64
CA GLU A 128 4.77 15.65 2.41
C GLU A 128 5.07 15.60 3.91
N TRP A 129 5.28 14.39 4.46
CA TRP A 129 5.48 14.14 5.90
C TRP A 129 6.62 13.15 6.16
N GLY A 130 7.58 13.08 5.26
CA GLY A 130 8.71 12.17 5.42
C GLY A 130 9.57 12.46 6.65
N ASP A 131 9.61 13.71 7.10
CA ASP A 131 10.29 14.17 8.30
C ASP A 131 9.62 13.69 9.61
N GLU A 132 8.39 13.19 9.54
CA GLU A 132 7.71 12.56 10.67
C GLU A 132 8.08 11.08 10.85
N LEU A 133 8.85 10.49 9.93
CA LEU A 133 9.18 9.07 9.91
C LEU A 133 10.68 8.84 10.19
N ASP A 134 10.97 7.73 10.86
CA ASP A 134 12.33 7.22 11.04
C ASP A 134 12.74 6.25 9.91
N GLY A 135 11.83 5.90 9.03
CA GLY A 135 12.06 5.11 7.82
C GLY A 135 10.79 4.60 7.16
N ALA A 136 10.93 4.03 5.96
CA ALA A 136 9.78 3.44 5.27
C ALA A 136 10.13 2.19 4.47
N ILE A 137 9.16 1.28 4.36
CA ILE A 137 9.23 0.04 3.59
C ILE A 137 8.26 0.15 2.42
N ILE A 138 8.79 0.05 1.22
CA ILE A 138 8.05 0.16 -0.05
C ILE A 138 7.99 -1.23 -0.68
N MET A 139 6.85 -1.90 -0.59
CA MET A 139 6.70 -3.29 -0.98
C MET A 139 5.78 -3.45 -2.19
N GLY A 140 6.18 -4.27 -3.16
CA GLY A 140 5.36 -4.58 -4.34
C GLY A 140 5.02 -3.35 -5.19
N THR A 141 5.91 -2.36 -5.22
CA THR A 141 5.70 -1.11 -5.96
C THR A 141 6.01 -1.26 -7.45
N GLY A 142 5.52 -0.29 -8.24
CA GLY A 142 5.80 -0.20 -9.67
C GLY A 142 6.23 1.20 -10.11
N PHE A 143 6.61 1.30 -11.38
CA PHE A 143 6.95 2.55 -12.04
C PHE A 143 6.64 2.46 -13.53
N GLN A 144 5.36 2.54 -13.88
CA GLN A 144 4.87 2.43 -15.24
C GLN A 144 5.21 3.69 -16.05
N PRO A 145 5.26 3.65 -17.38
CA PRO A 145 5.50 4.84 -18.20
C PRO A 145 4.50 5.96 -17.90
N LYS A 146 4.99 7.19 -17.64
CA LYS A 146 4.16 8.36 -17.29
C LYS A 146 3.01 8.59 -18.27
N ALA A 147 3.28 8.45 -19.59
CA ALA A 147 2.27 8.61 -20.61
C ALA A 147 1.13 7.59 -20.50
N LEU A 148 1.44 6.35 -20.16
CA LEU A 148 0.43 5.30 -19.95
C LEU A 148 -0.49 5.65 -18.77
N VAL A 149 0.08 6.06 -17.64
CA VAL A 149 -0.69 6.44 -16.43
C VAL A 149 -1.54 7.70 -16.72
N ALA A 150 -1.00 8.68 -17.43
CA ALA A 150 -1.73 9.88 -17.82
C ALA A 150 -2.91 9.58 -18.75
N THR A 151 -2.71 8.68 -19.73
CA THR A 151 -3.78 8.22 -20.62
C THR A 151 -4.86 7.45 -19.87
N ALA A 152 -4.48 6.55 -18.96
CA ALA A 152 -5.43 5.81 -18.12
C ALA A 152 -6.26 6.75 -17.24
N ARG A 153 -5.62 7.76 -16.62
CA ARG A 153 -6.32 8.80 -15.86
C ARG A 153 -7.29 9.59 -16.72
N ALA A 154 -6.86 10.02 -17.93
CA ALA A 154 -7.71 10.76 -18.85
C ALA A 154 -8.91 9.92 -19.32
N LEU A 155 -8.71 8.63 -19.58
CA LEU A 155 -9.79 7.69 -19.91
C LEU A 155 -10.82 7.61 -18.77
N CYS A 156 -10.38 7.51 -17.52
CA CYS A 156 -11.29 7.52 -16.35
C CYS A 156 -12.13 8.80 -16.33
N ARG A 157 -11.53 9.96 -16.57
CA ARG A 157 -12.22 11.25 -16.60
C ARG A 157 -13.26 11.31 -17.73
N VAL A 158 -12.91 10.87 -18.91
CA VAL A 158 -13.83 10.85 -20.07
C VAL A 158 -15.02 9.94 -19.78
N LEU A 159 -14.76 8.71 -19.31
CA LEU A 159 -15.84 7.78 -18.97
C LEU A 159 -16.72 8.30 -17.83
N ALA A 160 -16.15 9.01 -16.85
CA ALA A 160 -16.91 9.57 -15.75
C ALA A 160 -17.88 10.69 -16.18
N VAL A 161 -17.58 11.41 -17.27
CA VAL A 161 -18.54 12.39 -17.86
C VAL A 161 -19.82 11.70 -18.36
N PHE A 162 -19.72 10.49 -18.92
CA PHE A 162 -20.87 9.77 -19.50
C PHE A 162 -21.55 8.86 -18.49
N PHE A 163 -20.81 8.24 -17.56
CA PHE A 163 -21.31 7.19 -16.68
C PHE A 163 -21.30 7.54 -15.19
N GLY A 164 -20.70 8.68 -14.81
CA GLY A 164 -20.52 9.09 -13.42
C GLY A 164 -19.28 8.47 -12.76
N TRP A 165 -18.83 9.06 -11.65
CA TRP A 165 -17.63 8.66 -10.93
C TRP A 165 -17.75 7.32 -10.19
N GLU A 166 -18.95 6.89 -9.87
CA GLU A 166 -19.22 5.61 -9.20
C GLU A 166 -19.24 4.41 -10.15
N HIS A 167 -19.20 4.66 -11.46
CA HIS A 167 -19.22 3.60 -12.47
C HIS A 167 -17.98 2.70 -12.35
N ARG A 168 -18.22 1.39 -12.40
CA ARG A 168 -17.18 0.34 -12.40
C ARG A 168 -16.90 -0.14 -13.81
N SER A 169 -15.89 0.47 -14.43
CA SER A 169 -15.55 0.19 -15.84
C SER A 169 -14.73 -1.10 -15.97
N LYS A 170 -15.32 -2.12 -16.58
CA LYS A 170 -14.60 -3.36 -16.96
C LYS A 170 -13.42 -3.08 -17.91
N LEU A 171 -13.56 -2.07 -18.78
CA LEU A 171 -12.49 -1.67 -19.71
C LEU A 171 -11.26 -1.19 -18.92
N VAL A 172 -11.44 -0.25 -17.98
CA VAL A 172 -10.32 0.27 -17.17
C VAL A 172 -9.72 -0.84 -16.32
N ALA A 173 -10.54 -1.68 -15.69
CA ALA A 173 -10.07 -2.82 -14.90
C ALA A 173 -9.22 -3.78 -15.74
N ASN A 174 -9.72 -4.22 -16.91
CA ASN A 174 -8.99 -5.14 -17.77
C ASN A 174 -7.67 -4.56 -18.29
N LEU A 175 -7.63 -3.26 -18.62
CA LEU A 175 -6.40 -2.59 -19.05
C LEU A 175 -5.39 -2.45 -17.90
N SER A 176 -5.86 -2.24 -16.66
CA SER A 176 -4.98 -2.09 -15.49
C SER A 176 -4.24 -3.38 -15.12
N PHE A 177 -4.81 -4.54 -15.42
CA PHE A 177 -4.22 -5.86 -15.13
C PHE A 177 -3.79 -6.63 -16.38
N LEU A 178 -3.75 -5.95 -17.54
CA LEU A 178 -3.41 -6.59 -18.80
C LEU A 178 -2.00 -7.20 -18.73
N GLY A 179 -1.94 -8.51 -18.97
CA GLY A 179 -0.67 -9.24 -19.06
C GLY A 179 -0.09 -9.70 -17.71
N TYR A 180 -0.75 -9.44 -16.58
CA TYR A 180 -0.22 -9.82 -15.24
C TYR A 180 -0.05 -11.34 -15.09
N ASN A 181 -0.93 -12.15 -15.68
CA ASN A 181 -0.81 -13.62 -15.68
C ASN A 181 0.04 -14.17 -16.83
N ARG A 182 0.72 -13.32 -17.60
CA ARG A 182 1.51 -13.79 -18.75
C ARG A 182 2.68 -14.69 -18.30
N GLY A 183 2.67 -15.93 -18.77
CA GLY A 183 3.69 -16.93 -18.42
C GLY A 183 3.38 -17.70 -17.13
N LEU A 184 2.20 -17.53 -16.56
CA LEU A 184 1.69 -18.33 -15.43
C LEU A 184 0.75 -19.42 -15.96
N GLU A 185 0.44 -20.40 -15.11
CA GLU A 185 -0.42 -21.55 -15.46
C GLU A 185 -1.84 -21.17 -15.86
N GLY A 186 -2.32 -20.00 -15.43
CA GLY A 186 -3.62 -19.46 -15.79
C GLY A 186 -4.79 -20.15 -15.11
N ARG A 187 -4.60 -20.71 -13.91
CA ARG A 187 -5.64 -21.33 -13.11
C ARG A 187 -6.75 -20.33 -12.73
N THR A 188 -6.35 -19.10 -12.36
CA THR A 188 -7.26 -18.02 -12.00
C THR A 188 -6.75 -16.66 -12.51
N PRO A 189 -7.63 -15.64 -12.64
CA PRO A 189 -7.21 -14.27 -12.97
C PRO A 189 -6.28 -13.63 -11.92
N GLN A 190 -6.21 -14.18 -10.70
CA GLN A 190 -5.42 -13.66 -9.59
C GLN A 190 -4.13 -14.46 -9.32
N ASP A 191 -3.73 -15.39 -10.18
CA ASP A 191 -2.51 -16.20 -9.98
C ASP A 191 -1.25 -15.35 -9.85
N TRP A 192 -1.22 -14.17 -10.48
CA TRP A 192 -0.10 -13.23 -10.36
C TRP A 192 0.14 -12.70 -8.93
N LEU A 193 -0.85 -12.84 -8.03
CA LEU A 193 -0.72 -12.38 -6.64
C LEU A 193 0.26 -13.24 -5.84
N ASN A 194 0.19 -14.58 -5.99
CA ASN A 194 0.91 -15.48 -5.09
C ASN A 194 1.22 -16.84 -5.76
N ARG A 195 2.33 -17.47 -5.36
CA ARG A 195 2.65 -18.86 -5.75
C ARG A 195 1.82 -19.87 -4.95
N ASP A 196 1.46 -19.54 -3.71
CA ASP A 196 0.59 -20.38 -2.89
C ASP A 196 -0.85 -20.31 -3.40
N GLN A 197 -1.27 -21.39 -4.06
CA GLN A 197 -2.63 -21.48 -4.61
C GLN A 197 -3.71 -21.40 -3.53
N ALA A 198 -3.44 -21.86 -2.31
CA ALA A 198 -4.40 -21.79 -1.21
C ALA A 198 -4.62 -20.33 -0.77
N GLU A 199 -3.57 -19.50 -0.77
CA GLU A 199 -3.70 -18.06 -0.49
C GLU A 199 -4.44 -17.33 -1.60
N VAL A 200 -4.21 -17.68 -2.86
CA VAL A 200 -5.02 -17.16 -3.99
C VAL A 200 -6.49 -17.55 -3.85
N ASP A 201 -6.79 -18.79 -3.45
CA ASP A 201 -8.16 -19.24 -3.24
C ASP A 201 -8.84 -18.54 -2.07
N LYS A 202 -8.13 -18.31 -0.96
CA LYS A 202 -8.64 -17.50 0.18
C LYS A 202 -8.95 -16.06 -0.26
N TYR A 203 -8.04 -15.42 -1.02
CA TYR A 203 -8.27 -14.08 -1.56
C TYR A 203 -9.55 -14.04 -2.40
N ARG A 204 -9.75 -15.03 -3.27
CA ARG A 204 -10.92 -15.12 -4.16
C ARG A 204 -12.22 -15.46 -3.44
N ALA A 205 -12.15 -16.13 -2.30
CA ALA A 205 -13.31 -16.48 -1.50
C ALA A 205 -13.82 -15.31 -0.63
N ASP A 206 -12.99 -14.29 -0.40
CA ASP A 206 -13.36 -13.14 0.42
C ASP A 206 -13.95 -12.02 -0.44
N GLU A 207 -15.20 -11.64 -0.19
CA GLU A 207 -15.89 -10.58 -0.93
C GLU A 207 -15.18 -9.21 -0.81
N ARG A 208 -14.42 -8.99 0.28
CA ARG A 208 -13.62 -7.78 0.50
C ARG A 208 -12.41 -7.68 -0.44
N CYS A 209 -12.11 -8.79 -1.14
CA CYS A 209 -11.04 -8.89 -2.14
C CYS A 209 -11.58 -9.06 -3.58
N MET A 210 -12.91 -8.99 -3.80
CA MET A 210 -13.53 -9.35 -5.09
C MET A 210 -14.43 -8.24 -5.64
N PHE A 211 -14.06 -7.00 -5.48
CA PHE A 211 -14.77 -5.86 -6.09
C PHE A 211 -13.93 -5.17 -7.17
N THR A 212 -14.59 -4.41 -8.01
CA THR A 212 -13.94 -3.59 -9.05
C THR A 212 -13.92 -2.13 -8.59
N PHE A 213 -12.79 -1.47 -8.74
CA PHE A 213 -12.69 -0.02 -8.48
C PHE A 213 -13.65 0.76 -9.35
N THR A 214 -14.21 1.82 -8.78
CA THR A 214 -14.93 2.85 -9.52
C THR A 214 -13.97 3.70 -10.35
N LEU A 215 -14.49 4.46 -11.29
CA LEU A 215 -13.70 5.45 -12.04
C LEU A 215 -13.06 6.48 -11.10
N ASN A 216 -13.73 6.81 -9.99
CA ASN A 216 -13.19 7.70 -8.94
C ASN A 216 -11.90 7.14 -8.33
N ALA A 217 -11.90 5.89 -7.89
CA ALA A 217 -10.72 5.31 -7.24
C ALA A 217 -9.55 5.12 -8.22
N TYR A 218 -9.82 4.64 -9.45
CA TYR A 218 -8.80 4.58 -10.50
C TYR A 218 -8.22 5.96 -10.82
N TYR A 219 -9.08 6.96 -11.04
CA TYR A 219 -8.64 8.32 -11.32
C TYR A 219 -7.77 8.89 -10.19
N SER A 220 -8.19 8.69 -8.94
CA SER A 220 -7.48 9.14 -7.74
C SER A 220 -6.11 8.45 -7.62
N MET A 221 -6.05 7.14 -7.76
CA MET A 221 -4.81 6.37 -7.73
C MET A 221 -3.84 6.81 -8.84
N PHE A 222 -4.31 6.93 -10.09
CA PHE A 222 -3.48 7.41 -11.20
C PHE A 222 -3.02 8.86 -11.00
N THR A 223 -3.84 9.72 -10.38
CA THR A 223 -3.44 11.08 -10.01
C THR A 223 -2.28 11.06 -9.02
N GLY A 224 -2.36 10.24 -7.99
CA GLY A 224 -1.28 10.06 -7.03
C GLY A 224 0.00 9.50 -7.64
N ILE A 225 -0.12 8.48 -8.49
CA ILE A 225 1.04 7.93 -9.21
C ILE A 225 1.71 9.00 -10.08
N LEU A 226 0.93 9.85 -10.77
CA LEU A 226 1.49 10.92 -11.62
C LEU A 226 2.26 11.97 -10.82
N ARG A 227 1.91 12.24 -9.57
CA ARG A 227 2.69 13.15 -8.70
C ARG A 227 4.11 12.64 -8.47
N LEU A 228 4.31 11.31 -8.45
CA LEU A 228 5.62 10.68 -8.24
C LEU A 228 6.58 10.80 -9.44
N TYR A 229 6.14 11.43 -10.55
CA TYR A 229 7.02 11.77 -11.68
C TYR A 229 7.44 13.25 -11.67
N ASP A 230 7.02 14.01 -10.68
CA ASP A 230 7.38 15.40 -10.55
C ASP A 230 8.61 15.55 -9.63
N PRO A 231 9.77 15.98 -10.16
CA PRO A 231 10.97 16.16 -9.34
C PRO A 231 10.76 17.17 -8.20
N ALA A 232 9.90 18.19 -8.39
CA ALA A 232 9.60 19.15 -7.34
C ALA A 232 8.85 18.51 -6.16
N VAL A 233 7.98 17.53 -6.43
CA VAL A 233 7.30 16.75 -5.40
C VAL A 233 8.28 15.84 -4.68
N LEU A 234 9.11 15.10 -5.42
CA LEU A 234 10.11 14.20 -4.85
C LEU A 234 11.20 14.94 -4.04
N ALA A 235 11.43 16.21 -4.33
CA ALA A 235 12.38 17.04 -3.57
C ALA A 235 12.00 17.19 -2.08
N GLY A 236 10.71 17.01 -1.73
CA GLY A 236 10.22 17.05 -0.35
C GLY A 236 10.64 15.85 0.51
N ILE A 237 11.15 14.76 -0.09
CA ILE A 237 11.57 13.59 0.68
C ILE A 237 12.89 13.88 1.42
N PRO A 238 13.00 13.61 2.73
CA PRO A 238 14.24 13.73 3.48
C PRO A 238 15.33 12.86 2.87
N LYS A 239 16.53 13.43 2.68
CA LYS A 239 17.58 12.77 1.86
C LYS A 239 18.25 11.58 2.54
N ASP A 240 18.29 11.61 3.88
CA ASP A 240 18.91 10.58 4.70
C ASP A 240 17.90 9.57 5.26
N LEU A 241 16.59 9.74 4.97
CA LEU A 241 15.54 8.84 5.47
C LEU A 241 15.80 7.40 4.98
N PRO A 242 15.90 6.42 5.88
CA PRO A 242 16.09 5.03 5.51
C PRO A 242 14.88 4.47 4.75
N LEU A 243 15.14 3.91 3.57
CA LEU A 243 14.11 3.27 2.76
C LEU A 243 14.49 1.84 2.42
N LEU A 244 13.56 0.91 2.60
CA LEU A 244 13.68 -0.48 2.19
C LEU A 244 12.67 -0.79 1.06
N PHE A 245 13.17 -1.26 -0.08
CA PHE A 245 12.32 -1.74 -1.17
C PHE A 245 12.29 -3.26 -1.20
N LEU A 246 11.08 -3.85 -1.14
CA LEU A 246 10.87 -5.29 -1.19
C LEU A 246 9.97 -5.65 -2.39
N ALA A 247 10.37 -6.63 -3.19
CA ALA A 247 9.54 -7.13 -4.29
C ALA A 247 9.87 -8.57 -4.65
N GLY A 248 8.89 -9.30 -5.16
CA GLY A 248 9.14 -10.55 -5.86
C GLY A 248 9.73 -10.31 -7.24
N ASP A 249 10.67 -11.14 -7.68
CA ASP A 249 11.24 -11.00 -9.03
C ASP A 249 10.31 -11.53 -10.14
N ALA A 250 9.23 -12.21 -9.75
CA ALA A 250 8.15 -12.63 -10.65
C ALA A 250 6.91 -11.71 -10.56
N ASP A 251 6.96 -10.62 -9.76
CA ASP A 251 5.86 -9.67 -9.61
C ASP A 251 5.65 -8.83 -10.88
N PRO A 252 4.48 -8.93 -11.56
CA PRO A 252 4.19 -8.15 -12.76
C PRO A 252 3.96 -6.66 -12.50
N VAL A 253 3.54 -6.26 -11.29
CA VAL A 253 3.33 -4.84 -10.92
C VAL A 253 4.65 -4.08 -10.97
N GLY A 254 5.72 -4.69 -10.46
CA GLY A 254 7.08 -4.18 -10.52
C GLY A 254 7.80 -4.48 -11.84
N GLU A 255 7.08 -4.98 -12.88
CA GLU A 255 7.69 -5.40 -14.15
C GLU A 255 8.87 -6.34 -13.91
N ARG A 256 8.68 -7.34 -13.04
CA ARG A 256 9.73 -8.30 -12.65
C ARG A 256 11.01 -7.59 -12.20
N THR A 257 10.88 -6.67 -11.27
CA THR A 257 11.88 -5.78 -10.67
C THR A 257 12.29 -4.54 -11.48
N ALA A 258 12.11 -4.52 -12.79
CA ALA A 258 12.54 -3.38 -13.62
C ALA A 258 11.84 -2.07 -13.23
N GLY A 259 10.55 -2.11 -12.96
CA GLY A 259 9.76 -0.96 -12.47
C GLY A 259 10.21 -0.53 -11.08
N VAL A 260 10.48 -1.50 -10.18
CA VAL A 260 10.98 -1.18 -8.83
C VAL A 260 12.32 -0.48 -8.89
N ARG A 261 13.24 -0.96 -9.75
CA ARG A 261 14.55 -0.31 -9.95
C ARG A 261 14.42 1.11 -10.50
N ARG A 262 13.47 1.36 -11.41
CA ARG A 262 13.17 2.74 -11.88
C ARG A 262 12.61 3.61 -10.77
N ALA A 263 11.74 3.07 -9.89
CA ALA A 263 11.24 3.79 -8.73
C ALA A 263 12.38 4.17 -7.78
N ILE A 264 13.29 3.25 -7.47
CA ILE A 264 14.49 3.51 -6.66
C ILE A 264 15.37 4.59 -7.33
N GLN A 265 15.61 4.47 -8.64
CA GLN A 265 16.43 5.44 -9.36
C GLN A 265 15.82 6.85 -9.33
N SER A 266 14.49 6.96 -9.48
CA SER A 266 13.82 8.27 -9.40
C SER A 266 14.00 8.96 -8.04
N LEU A 267 14.07 8.18 -6.95
CA LEU A 267 14.34 8.72 -5.61
C LEU A 267 15.81 9.11 -5.44
N ARG A 268 16.73 8.30 -5.97
CA ARG A 268 18.16 8.65 -5.99
C ARG A 268 18.43 9.91 -6.79
N ASP A 269 17.78 10.06 -7.93
CA ASP A 269 17.86 11.27 -8.76
C ASP A 269 17.32 12.52 -8.02
N ALA A 270 16.36 12.32 -7.10
CA ALA A 270 15.88 13.35 -6.20
C ALA A 270 16.79 13.58 -4.98
N GLY A 271 17.91 12.84 -4.85
CA GLY A 271 18.91 13.01 -3.80
C GLY A 271 18.72 12.12 -2.58
N VAL A 272 17.76 11.18 -2.58
CA VAL A 272 17.59 10.23 -1.46
C VAL A 272 18.71 9.18 -1.51
N GLY A 273 19.57 9.16 -0.47
CA GLY A 273 20.80 8.36 -0.45
C GLY A 273 20.66 7.00 0.24
N ASN A 274 19.86 6.92 1.28
CA ASN A 274 19.77 5.73 2.14
C ASN A 274 18.67 4.76 1.65
N ILE A 275 18.92 4.02 0.57
CA ILE A 275 17.95 3.10 -0.05
C ILE A 275 18.54 1.70 -0.15
N GLU A 276 17.97 0.77 0.61
CA GLU A 276 18.21 -0.66 0.50
C GLU A 276 17.13 -1.33 -0.36
N SER A 277 17.45 -2.47 -0.97
CA SER A 277 16.44 -3.26 -1.69
C SER A 277 16.74 -4.75 -1.62
N LYS A 278 15.69 -5.56 -1.48
CA LYS A 278 15.76 -7.02 -1.58
C LYS A 278 14.70 -7.54 -2.55
N PHE A 279 15.12 -8.45 -3.43
CA PHE A 279 14.24 -9.10 -4.39
C PHE A 279 14.21 -10.59 -4.09
N TYR A 280 12.99 -11.15 -3.97
CA TYR A 280 12.79 -12.56 -3.59
C TYR A 280 12.62 -13.42 -4.83
N PRO A 281 13.51 -14.41 -5.04
CA PRO A 281 13.48 -15.26 -6.22
C PRO A 281 12.17 -16.05 -6.36
N GLY A 282 11.56 -15.95 -7.54
CA GLY A 282 10.29 -16.60 -7.89
C GLY A 282 9.08 -16.04 -7.16
N ALA A 283 9.22 -15.20 -6.13
CA ALA A 283 8.08 -14.64 -5.41
C ALA A 283 7.26 -13.70 -6.31
N ARG A 284 5.94 -13.71 -6.11
CA ARG A 284 4.99 -12.86 -6.81
C ARG A 284 4.68 -11.61 -6.00
N HIS A 285 3.49 -11.07 -6.12
CA HIS A 285 3.13 -9.74 -5.62
C HIS A 285 2.92 -9.65 -4.10
N GLU A 286 2.23 -10.62 -3.49
CA GLU A 286 1.81 -10.58 -2.09
C GLU A 286 2.84 -11.24 -1.15
N LEU A 287 4.00 -10.59 -0.94
CA LEU A 287 5.13 -11.15 -0.19
C LEU A 287 4.78 -11.62 1.23
N LEU A 288 3.84 -10.97 1.90
CA LEU A 288 3.47 -11.26 3.30
C LEU A 288 2.64 -12.54 3.46
N VAL A 289 2.16 -13.11 2.37
CA VAL A 289 1.44 -14.39 2.34
C VAL A 289 2.07 -15.37 1.34
N GLU A 290 3.24 -15.05 0.82
CA GLU A 290 4.02 -15.92 -0.08
C GLU A 290 4.54 -17.18 0.62
N THR A 291 4.95 -18.16 -0.18
CA THR A 291 5.53 -19.42 0.34
C THR A 291 6.76 -19.21 1.23
N ASN A 292 7.49 -18.12 1.00
CA ASN A 292 8.64 -17.70 1.81
C ASN A 292 8.35 -16.51 2.75
N LYS A 293 7.10 -16.30 3.17
CA LYS A 293 6.70 -15.19 4.06
C LYS A 293 7.51 -15.09 5.34
N ALA A 294 7.99 -16.22 5.88
CA ALA A 294 8.80 -16.21 7.09
C ALA A 294 10.15 -15.49 6.89
N GLU A 295 10.78 -15.63 5.71
CA GLU A 295 11.96 -14.89 5.32
C GLU A 295 11.64 -13.39 5.20
N VAL A 296 10.52 -13.05 4.56
CA VAL A 296 10.09 -11.64 4.41
C VAL A 296 9.84 -10.97 5.76
N PHE A 297 9.20 -11.68 6.70
CA PHE A 297 8.95 -11.18 8.05
C PHE A 297 10.26 -10.93 8.81
N ALA A 298 11.22 -11.87 8.70
CA ALA A 298 12.54 -11.72 9.31
C ALA A 298 13.29 -10.51 8.74
N ASP A 299 13.32 -10.36 7.41
CA ASP A 299 13.98 -9.23 6.76
C ASP A 299 13.39 -7.87 7.17
N ILE A 300 12.06 -7.79 7.31
CA ILE A 300 11.39 -6.59 7.80
C ILE A 300 11.81 -6.30 9.24
N ALA A 301 11.79 -7.31 10.12
CA ALA A 301 12.18 -7.15 11.51
C ALA A 301 13.66 -6.77 11.64
N ASP A 302 14.55 -7.45 10.94
CA ASP A 302 16.00 -7.20 10.97
C ASP A 302 16.35 -5.80 10.44
N TRP A 303 15.58 -5.32 9.42
CA TRP A 303 15.77 -3.97 8.94
C TRP A 303 15.29 -2.93 9.95
N LEU A 304 14.11 -3.13 10.55
CA LEU A 304 13.60 -2.24 11.60
C LEU A 304 14.56 -2.19 12.80
N ASP A 305 15.06 -3.34 13.25
CA ASP A 305 16.00 -3.42 14.38
C ASP A 305 17.33 -2.68 14.13
N LYS A 306 17.73 -2.47 12.87
CA LYS A 306 18.91 -1.66 12.50
C LYS A 306 18.64 -0.16 12.52
N GLN A 307 17.38 0.26 12.45
CA GLN A 307 16.99 1.67 12.43
C GLN A 307 16.58 2.20 13.81
N ILE A 308 16.36 1.31 14.78
CA ILE A 308 16.03 1.61 16.19
C ILE A 308 17.32 1.67 17.02
#